data_0e91b4dbef06cc7cb0085f01a77a4384
#
_entry.id   0e91b4dbef06cc7cb0085f01a77a4384
#
_cell.length_a   1.000
_cell.length_b   1.000
_cell.length_c   1.000
_cell.angle_alpha   90.00
_cell.angle_beta   90.00
_cell.angle_gamma   90.00
#
_symmetry.space_group_name_H-M   'P 1'
#
loop_
_entity.id
_entity.type
_entity.pdbx_description
1 polymer ?
#
loop_
_entity_poly.entity_id
_entity_poly.type
_entity_poly.pdbx_seq_one_letter_code
_entity_poly.pdbx_strand_id
1 'polypeptide(L)'
;MRISSYFLYVTLFFLLLLPLGKAVAGWNSFIVNFDKSLYGKGAQTWKIAPYDDHWVYFANKNGMVQFDGNVWTVFPMNNFSDVRSVLASTTQKRIYAGGINEFGYYEPSEDGELVYHCMSDTLERDCRFVGNVWGIHEADNILYIQGDDRVVKYLNGKYTAIEMNAKIDCSNMVNGILYIGTDHGVWVLVGNTFFPLQGADILASNRIRGIIPHKGGGVIVVTAYNGLFYCNGRTTVPFVTGAEDFMCENEVFCVAAQDDKIALGTIHKGLLLIDCSTMDVKYFNENNGLRNNTVLSVAFDSRGNLWAGLDSGVDYVSLSSSFTNLYSYP
;
A
#
# COMPACT_ATOMS: atom_id res chain seq x y z
N MET A 1 28.33 64.91 -19.00
CA MET A 1 27.54 64.17 -18.00
C MET A 1 26.47 63.33 -18.70
N ARG A 2 26.88 62.26 -19.44
CA ARG A 2 25.96 61.34 -20.19
C ARG A 2 26.30 59.85 -20.04
N ILE A 3 27.00 59.48 -18.96
CA ILE A 3 27.45 58.08 -18.72
C ILE A 3 26.48 57.33 -17.76
N SER A 4 25.58 58.04 -17.08
CA SER A 4 24.72 57.46 -16.01
C SER A 4 23.52 56.65 -16.59
N SER A 5 23.02 56.96 -17.80
CA SER A 5 21.86 56.31 -18.38
C SER A 5 22.17 54.89 -18.91
N TYR A 6 23.33 54.67 -19.50
CA TYR A 6 23.70 53.36 -20.04
C TYR A 6 23.95 52.30 -18.95
N PHE A 7 24.49 52.73 -17.83
CA PHE A 7 24.73 51.85 -16.66
C PHE A 7 23.41 51.36 -16.05
N LEU A 8 22.38 52.19 -16.07
CA LEU A 8 21.05 51.82 -15.54
C LEU A 8 20.35 50.81 -16.45
N TYR A 9 20.48 50.95 -17.79
CA TYR A 9 19.88 50.01 -18.74
C TYR A 9 20.63 48.67 -18.78
N VAL A 10 21.93 48.62 -18.58
CA VAL A 10 22.71 47.39 -18.54
C VAL A 10 22.44 46.62 -17.25
N THR A 11 22.31 47.31 -16.08
CA THR A 11 21.90 46.64 -14.82
C THR A 11 20.46 46.15 -14.86
N LEU A 12 19.54 46.88 -15.51
CA LEU A 12 18.14 46.41 -15.65
C LEU A 12 18.04 45.22 -16.61
N PHE A 13 18.88 45.15 -17.64
CA PHE A 13 18.93 44.02 -18.59
C PHE A 13 19.54 42.77 -17.95
N PHE A 14 20.52 42.88 -17.05
CA PHE A 14 21.08 41.77 -16.31
C PHE A 14 20.13 41.26 -15.20
N LEU A 15 19.28 42.12 -14.62
CA LEU A 15 18.24 41.69 -13.67
C LEU A 15 17.10 40.90 -14.34
N LEU A 16 16.83 41.14 -15.63
CA LEU A 16 15.85 40.41 -16.43
C LEU A 16 16.36 39.06 -16.94
N LEU A 17 17.68 38.80 -16.85
CA LEU A 17 18.32 37.52 -17.21
C LEU A 17 18.56 36.58 -16.03
N LEU A 18 18.18 37.00 -14.83
CA LEU A 18 18.15 36.01 -13.71
C LEU A 18 17.10 34.97 -14.10
N PRO A 19 17.48 33.67 -14.19
CA PRO A 19 16.50 32.65 -14.39
C PRO A 19 15.48 32.80 -13.23
N LEU A 20 14.21 33.05 -13.55
CA LEU A 20 13.10 32.85 -12.66
C LEU A 20 13.17 31.37 -12.28
N GLY A 21 13.96 31.06 -11.25
CA GLY A 21 13.95 29.76 -10.65
C GLY A 21 12.47 29.47 -10.37
N LYS A 22 11.93 28.47 -11.03
CA LYS A 22 10.63 27.93 -10.64
C LYS A 22 10.77 27.71 -9.14
N ALA A 23 10.04 28.47 -8.33
CA ALA A 23 9.85 28.12 -6.96
C ALA A 23 9.16 26.75 -7.00
N VAL A 24 9.94 25.69 -6.92
CA VAL A 24 9.44 24.36 -6.66
C VAL A 24 8.78 24.51 -5.31
N ALA A 25 7.47 24.56 -5.32
CA ALA A 25 6.69 24.43 -4.09
C ALA A 25 7.06 23.03 -3.55
N GLY A 26 8.09 23.01 -2.72
CA GLY A 26 8.53 21.78 -2.08
C GLY A 26 7.36 21.28 -1.26
N TRP A 27 6.97 20.04 -1.46
CA TRP A 27 5.98 19.38 -0.62
C TRP A 27 6.49 19.42 0.80
N ASN A 28 5.89 20.27 1.62
CA ASN A 28 6.18 20.31 3.05
C ASN A 28 5.52 19.09 3.67
N SER A 29 6.26 18.01 3.85
CA SER A 29 5.80 16.82 4.52
C SER A 29 6.21 16.85 5.98
N PHE A 30 5.29 16.47 6.84
CA PHE A 30 5.50 16.28 8.27
C PHE A 30 5.31 14.80 8.60
N ILE A 31 6.22 14.20 9.38
CA ILE A 31 6.15 12.79 9.75
C ILE A 31 5.89 12.69 11.26
N VAL A 32 4.88 11.89 11.60
CA VAL A 32 4.57 11.50 12.98
C VAL A 32 4.93 10.02 13.14
N ASN A 33 5.79 9.74 14.11
CA ASN A 33 6.22 8.37 14.40
C ASN A 33 5.44 7.81 15.60
N PHE A 34 4.81 6.65 15.42
CA PHE A 34 4.11 5.92 16.47
C PHE A 34 4.93 4.69 16.89
N ASP A 35 5.40 4.71 18.15
CA ASP A 35 6.16 3.61 18.70
C ASP A 35 5.27 2.39 18.97
N LYS A 36 5.81 1.20 18.73
CA LYS A 36 5.13 -0.07 19.04
C LYS A 36 4.68 -0.21 20.50
N SER A 37 5.29 0.50 21.42
CA SER A 37 4.87 0.53 22.83
C SER A 37 3.48 1.13 23.05
N LEU A 38 2.96 1.90 22.09
CA LEU A 38 1.62 2.49 22.15
C LEU A 38 0.51 1.43 21.95
N TYR A 39 0.80 0.34 21.24
CA TYR A 39 -0.16 -0.71 20.91
C TYR A 39 0.34 -2.12 21.25
N GLY A 40 1.34 -2.26 22.12
CA GLY A 40 1.82 -3.54 22.62
C GLY A 40 3.19 -3.92 22.07
N LYS A 41 3.52 -5.22 22.07
CA LYS A 41 4.87 -5.72 21.72
C LYS A 41 5.04 -6.10 20.24
N GLY A 42 3.98 -6.09 19.46
CA GLY A 42 4.03 -6.43 18.03
C GLY A 42 4.71 -5.34 17.22
N ALA A 43 5.93 -5.60 16.71
CA ALA A 43 6.69 -4.59 16.00
C ALA A 43 6.20 -4.38 14.56
N GLN A 44 5.89 -5.48 13.86
CA GLN A 44 5.63 -5.49 12.42
C GLN A 44 4.18 -5.15 12.08
N THR A 45 3.99 -4.27 11.09
CA THR A 45 2.68 -3.90 10.57
C THR A 45 2.57 -4.28 9.09
N TRP A 46 1.81 -5.34 8.81
CA TRP A 46 1.77 -6.02 7.51
C TRP A 46 0.75 -5.48 6.52
N LYS A 47 -0.33 -4.87 7.02
CA LYS A 47 -1.37 -4.24 6.20
C LYS A 47 -2.01 -3.10 6.96
N ILE A 48 -2.47 -2.08 6.23
CA ILE A 48 -3.15 -0.91 6.77
C ILE A 48 -4.45 -0.73 6.01
N ALA A 49 -5.55 -0.48 6.73
CA ALA A 49 -6.86 -0.20 6.18
C ALA A 49 -7.43 1.06 6.86
N PRO A 50 -7.23 2.24 6.28
CA PRO A 50 -7.96 3.43 6.70
C PRO A 50 -9.46 3.23 6.48
N TYR A 51 -10.26 3.65 7.46
CA TYR A 51 -11.71 3.53 7.44
C TYR A 51 -12.35 4.82 7.91
N ASP A 52 -13.04 5.49 7.00
CA ASP A 52 -13.54 6.84 7.18
C ASP A 52 -12.42 7.84 7.57
N ASP A 53 -12.78 9.01 8.08
CA ASP A 53 -11.82 10.03 8.51
C ASP A 53 -11.30 9.83 9.94
N HIS A 54 -11.78 8.78 10.65
CA HIS A 54 -11.60 8.63 12.10
C HIS A 54 -10.84 7.38 12.50
N TRP A 55 -10.94 6.30 11.72
CA TRP A 55 -10.43 4.99 12.10
C TRP A 55 -9.36 4.50 11.14
N VAL A 56 -8.32 3.91 11.68
CA VAL A 56 -7.34 3.16 10.90
C VAL A 56 -7.11 1.81 11.55
N TYR A 57 -7.17 0.76 10.76
CA TYR A 57 -6.94 -0.61 11.20
C TYR A 57 -5.62 -1.13 10.65
N PHE A 58 -4.88 -1.85 11.48
CA PHE A 58 -3.57 -2.37 11.15
C PHE A 58 -3.52 -3.88 11.40
N ALA A 59 -3.00 -4.61 10.44
CA ALA A 59 -2.63 -6.01 10.62
C ALA A 59 -1.26 -6.07 11.32
N ASN A 60 -1.24 -6.52 12.56
CA ASN A 60 -0.06 -6.50 13.40
C ASN A 60 0.24 -7.87 14.01
N LYS A 61 1.48 -8.05 14.46
CA LYS A 61 1.97 -9.31 15.02
C LYS A 61 1.15 -9.84 16.20
N ASN A 62 0.48 -8.98 16.96
CA ASN A 62 -0.27 -9.40 18.17
C ASN A 62 -1.78 -9.38 17.97
N GLY A 63 -2.27 -9.12 16.79
CA GLY A 63 -3.70 -8.99 16.51
C GLY A 63 -3.99 -7.86 15.53
N MET A 64 -5.26 -7.56 15.34
CA MET A 64 -5.69 -6.35 14.66
C MET A 64 -5.55 -5.16 15.62
N VAL A 65 -4.94 -4.09 15.16
CA VAL A 65 -4.81 -2.85 15.93
C VAL A 65 -5.73 -1.80 15.33
N GLN A 66 -6.49 -1.12 16.17
CA GLN A 66 -7.34 0.03 15.81
C GLN A 66 -6.72 1.31 16.35
N PHE A 67 -6.76 2.37 15.56
CA PHE A 67 -6.40 3.72 15.98
C PHE A 67 -7.55 4.67 15.66
N ASP A 68 -8.00 5.46 16.65
CA ASP A 68 -9.11 6.41 16.55
C ASP A 68 -8.67 7.87 16.42
N GLY A 69 -7.40 8.11 16.16
CA GLY A 69 -6.80 9.44 16.14
C GLY A 69 -6.13 9.81 17.48
N ASN A 70 -6.40 9.08 18.57
CA ASN A 70 -5.86 9.33 19.91
C ASN A 70 -5.43 8.05 20.64
N VAL A 71 -6.25 7.01 20.58
CA VAL A 71 -6.08 5.76 21.33
C VAL A 71 -5.78 4.60 20.38
N TRP A 72 -4.85 3.74 20.81
CA TRP A 72 -4.50 2.48 20.15
C TRP A 72 -5.11 1.31 20.92
N THR A 73 -5.92 0.50 20.27
CA THR A 73 -6.56 -0.68 20.85
C THR A 73 -6.21 -1.93 20.06
N VAL A 74 -5.85 -3.01 20.76
CA VAL A 74 -5.48 -4.30 20.14
C VAL A 74 -6.61 -5.29 20.31
N PHE A 75 -7.00 -5.91 19.20
CA PHE A 75 -8.02 -6.95 19.14
C PHE A 75 -7.38 -8.26 18.67
N PRO A 76 -7.19 -9.25 19.56
CA PRO A 76 -6.62 -10.54 19.18
C PRO A 76 -7.62 -11.38 18.37
N MET A 77 -7.11 -12.26 17.52
CA MET A 77 -7.87 -13.37 16.93
C MET A 77 -8.00 -14.52 17.93
N ASN A 78 -8.88 -15.51 17.66
CA ASN A 78 -9.12 -16.63 18.59
C ASN A 78 -7.86 -17.47 18.86
N ASN A 79 -7.05 -17.69 17.84
CA ASN A 79 -5.81 -18.47 17.96
C ASN A 79 -4.59 -17.64 18.39
N PHE A 80 -4.77 -16.35 18.68
CA PHE A 80 -3.70 -15.40 19.03
C PHE A 80 -2.55 -15.33 18.03
N SER A 81 -2.81 -15.66 16.75
CA SER A 81 -1.81 -15.60 15.70
C SER A 81 -1.53 -14.16 15.26
N ASP A 82 -0.42 -14.00 14.54
CA ASP A 82 -0.11 -12.76 13.82
C ASP A 82 -1.21 -12.49 12.80
N VAL A 83 -1.73 -11.25 12.76
CA VAL A 83 -2.60 -10.78 11.70
C VAL A 83 -1.73 -10.30 10.54
N ARG A 84 -2.02 -10.80 9.34
CA ARG A 84 -1.27 -10.52 8.09
C ARG A 84 -2.04 -9.63 7.14
N SER A 85 -3.36 -9.68 7.19
CA SER A 85 -4.22 -8.88 6.34
C SER A 85 -5.38 -8.28 7.12
N VAL A 86 -5.81 -7.10 6.71
CA VAL A 86 -7.00 -6.41 7.22
C VAL A 86 -7.71 -5.72 6.05
N LEU A 87 -9.04 -5.79 6.07
CA LEU A 87 -9.92 -5.08 5.13
C LEU A 87 -11.05 -4.43 5.92
N ALA A 88 -11.17 -3.12 5.83
CA ALA A 88 -12.30 -2.38 6.38
C ALA A 88 -13.40 -2.26 5.31
N SER A 89 -14.46 -3.06 5.44
CA SER A 89 -15.59 -3.06 4.52
C SER A 89 -16.62 -2.01 4.91
N THR A 90 -16.78 -0.99 4.08
CA THR A 90 -17.84 0.01 4.22
C THR A 90 -19.21 -0.54 3.83
N THR A 91 -19.24 -1.50 2.90
CA THR A 91 -20.47 -2.15 2.40
C THR A 91 -21.09 -3.01 3.48
N GLN A 92 -20.30 -3.82 4.17
CA GLN A 92 -20.79 -4.75 5.18
C GLN A 92 -20.66 -4.21 6.63
N LYS A 93 -20.01 -3.07 6.80
CA LYS A 93 -19.70 -2.45 8.10
C LYS A 93 -18.96 -3.41 9.05
N ARG A 94 -17.99 -4.14 8.49
CA ARG A 94 -17.17 -5.13 9.16
C ARG A 94 -15.70 -4.90 8.89
N ILE A 95 -14.88 -5.28 9.85
CA ILE A 95 -13.43 -5.27 9.68
C ILE A 95 -12.97 -6.72 9.57
N TYR A 96 -12.63 -7.14 8.36
CA TYR A 96 -12.09 -8.48 8.14
C TYR A 96 -10.62 -8.53 8.52
N ALA A 97 -10.21 -9.65 9.13
CA ALA A 97 -8.83 -9.91 9.50
C ALA A 97 -8.44 -11.34 9.14
N GLY A 98 -7.22 -11.48 8.65
CA GLY A 98 -6.61 -12.76 8.30
C GLY A 98 -5.24 -12.92 8.94
N GLY A 99 -5.03 -14.06 9.58
CA GLY A 99 -3.80 -14.42 10.27
C GLY A 99 -3.20 -15.72 9.76
N ILE A 100 -2.62 -16.50 10.66
CA ILE A 100 -2.06 -17.82 10.33
C ILE A 100 -3.15 -18.88 10.61
N ASN A 101 -3.55 -19.58 9.56
CA ASN A 101 -4.60 -20.63 9.58
C ASN A 101 -5.99 -20.15 10.03
N GLU A 102 -6.21 -18.85 10.16
CA GLU A 102 -7.44 -18.28 10.66
C GLU A 102 -7.78 -16.98 9.92
N PHE A 103 -9.07 -16.78 9.66
CA PHE A 103 -9.63 -15.50 9.25
C PHE A 103 -11.06 -15.34 9.73
N GLY A 104 -11.48 -14.10 9.84
CA GLY A 104 -12.81 -13.74 10.30
C GLY A 104 -13.05 -12.24 10.17
N TYR A 105 -14.00 -11.76 10.93
CA TYR A 105 -14.32 -10.33 10.96
C TYR A 105 -14.64 -9.85 12.37
N TYR A 106 -14.46 -8.56 12.56
CA TYR A 106 -14.95 -7.85 13.76
C TYR A 106 -16.16 -7.01 13.36
N GLU A 107 -17.18 -7.02 14.21
CA GLU A 107 -18.33 -6.14 14.11
C GLU A 107 -18.69 -5.56 15.48
N PRO A 108 -19.29 -4.36 15.55
CA PRO A 108 -19.70 -3.78 16.82
C PRO A 108 -20.82 -4.62 17.47
N SER A 109 -20.67 -4.88 18.78
CA SER A 109 -21.74 -5.41 19.62
C SER A 109 -22.79 -4.34 19.93
N GLU A 110 -23.84 -4.70 20.66
CA GLU A 110 -24.85 -3.75 21.15
C GLU A 110 -24.25 -2.64 22.03
N ASP A 111 -23.16 -2.94 22.74
CA ASP A 111 -22.42 -2.00 23.59
C ASP A 111 -21.38 -1.17 22.81
N GLY A 112 -21.24 -1.42 21.51
CA GLY A 112 -20.31 -0.71 20.61
C GLY A 112 -18.88 -1.24 20.63
N GLU A 113 -18.58 -2.30 21.40
CA GLU A 113 -17.28 -2.97 21.38
C GLU A 113 -17.14 -3.88 20.17
N LEU A 114 -15.95 -3.95 19.56
CA LEU A 114 -15.68 -4.87 18.46
C LEU A 114 -15.56 -6.31 18.95
N VAL A 115 -16.42 -7.18 18.43
CA VAL A 115 -16.43 -8.61 18.71
C VAL A 115 -15.93 -9.37 17.48
N TYR A 116 -15.03 -10.32 17.69
CA TYR A 116 -14.48 -11.16 16.64
C TYR A 116 -15.36 -12.37 16.36
N HIS A 117 -15.61 -12.62 15.07
CA HIS A 117 -16.32 -13.79 14.55
C HIS A 117 -15.41 -14.58 13.61
N CYS A 118 -15.02 -15.77 14.04
CA CYS A 118 -14.18 -16.65 13.25
C CYS A 118 -14.99 -17.26 12.10
N MET A 119 -14.54 -17.05 10.85
CA MET A 119 -15.13 -17.65 9.66
C MET A 119 -14.44 -18.96 9.27
N SER A 120 -13.15 -19.09 9.57
CA SER A 120 -12.36 -20.26 9.18
C SER A 120 -12.78 -21.55 9.90
N ASP A 121 -13.45 -21.47 11.06
CA ASP A 121 -13.97 -22.64 11.79
C ASP A 121 -15.08 -23.37 11.01
N THR A 122 -15.78 -22.65 10.13
CA THR A 122 -16.87 -23.19 9.33
C THR A 122 -16.43 -23.72 7.95
N LEU A 123 -15.12 -23.65 7.65
CA LEU A 123 -14.58 -24.11 6.37
C LEU A 123 -14.66 -25.62 6.22
N GLU A 124 -15.13 -26.05 5.07
CA GLU A 124 -14.99 -27.43 4.62
C GLU A 124 -13.51 -27.78 4.49
N ARG A 125 -13.18 -29.07 4.61
CA ARG A 125 -11.80 -29.57 4.65
C ARG A 125 -10.95 -29.08 3.47
N ASP A 126 -11.54 -29.02 2.27
CA ASP A 126 -10.86 -28.64 1.02
C ASP A 126 -10.63 -27.12 0.90
N CYS A 127 -11.33 -26.34 1.73
CA CYS A 127 -11.17 -24.87 1.77
C CYS A 127 -10.25 -24.39 2.90
N ARG A 128 -9.74 -25.28 3.74
CA ARG A 128 -8.89 -24.89 4.86
C ARG A 128 -7.56 -24.33 4.42
N PHE A 129 -7.15 -23.27 5.06
CA PHE A 129 -5.80 -22.73 4.92
C PHE A 129 -4.81 -23.47 5.79
N VAL A 130 -3.61 -23.66 5.23
CA VAL A 130 -2.42 -24.04 5.99
C VAL A 130 -1.38 -22.95 5.67
N GLY A 131 -1.17 -22.02 6.58
CA GLY A 131 -0.28 -20.89 6.38
C GLY A 131 -0.94 -19.53 6.59
N ASN A 132 -0.38 -18.51 5.96
CA ASN A 132 -0.80 -17.13 6.15
C ASN A 132 -1.97 -16.74 5.23
N VAL A 133 -2.82 -15.84 5.73
CA VAL A 133 -3.82 -15.12 4.94
C VAL A 133 -3.26 -13.73 4.63
N TRP A 134 -2.69 -13.55 3.44
CA TRP A 134 -1.97 -12.35 3.04
C TRP A 134 -2.84 -11.24 2.46
N GLY A 135 -4.02 -11.59 1.94
CA GLY A 135 -4.93 -10.63 1.33
C GLY A 135 -6.38 -10.98 1.57
N ILE A 136 -7.18 -9.96 1.82
CA ILE A 136 -8.65 -10.05 1.87
C ILE A 136 -9.19 -8.93 1.00
N HIS A 137 -10.07 -9.26 0.06
CA HIS A 137 -10.68 -8.33 -0.88
C HIS A 137 -12.18 -8.55 -0.99
N GLU A 138 -12.90 -7.51 -1.30
CA GLU A 138 -14.35 -7.55 -1.51
C GLU A 138 -14.69 -6.95 -2.87
N ALA A 139 -15.53 -7.64 -3.65
CA ALA A 139 -16.14 -7.11 -4.85
C ALA A 139 -17.48 -7.84 -5.10
N ASP A 140 -18.51 -7.13 -5.50
CA ASP A 140 -19.83 -7.68 -5.85
C ASP A 140 -20.42 -8.62 -4.78
N ASN A 141 -20.29 -8.27 -3.51
CA ASN A 141 -20.67 -9.08 -2.34
C ASN A 141 -19.91 -10.43 -2.21
N ILE A 142 -18.83 -10.59 -2.94
CA ILE A 142 -17.93 -11.73 -2.84
C ILE A 142 -16.72 -11.31 -2.00
N LEU A 143 -16.39 -12.11 -1.00
CA LEU A 143 -15.14 -11.99 -0.27
C LEU A 143 -14.11 -12.95 -0.88
N TYR A 144 -12.91 -12.44 -1.15
CA TYR A 144 -11.77 -13.19 -1.63
C TYR A 144 -10.69 -13.19 -0.57
N ILE A 145 -10.32 -14.38 -0.09
CA ILE A 145 -9.32 -14.58 0.95
C ILE A 145 -8.11 -15.25 0.31
N GLN A 146 -6.99 -14.54 0.24
CA GLN A 146 -5.76 -15.02 -0.41
C GLN A 146 -4.82 -15.65 0.63
N GLY A 147 -4.46 -16.89 0.38
CA GLY A 147 -3.41 -17.62 1.09
C GLY A 147 -2.07 -17.60 0.35
N ASP A 148 -1.19 -18.53 0.71
CA ASP A 148 0.13 -18.67 0.08
C ASP A 148 0.05 -19.24 -1.35
N ASP A 149 -0.93 -20.14 -1.63
CA ASP A 149 -1.05 -20.92 -2.87
C ASP A 149 -2.48 -21.03 -3.41
N ARG A 150 -3.43 -20.32 -2.80
CA ARG A 150 -4.86 -20.38 -3.16
C ARG A 150 -5.60 -19.12 -2.78
N VAL A 151 -6.77 -18.96 -3.43
CA VAL A 151 -7.77 -17.99 -3.02
C VAL A 151 -9.04 -18.72 -2.64
N VAL A 152 -9.62 -18.44 -1.48
CA VAL A 152 -10.94 -18.89 -1.09
C VAL A 152 -11.95 -17.79 -1.37
N LYS A 153 -12.96 -18.10 -2.19
CA LYS A 153 -14.13 -17.27 -2.44
C LYS A 153 -15.21 -17.57 -1.43
N TYR A 154 -15.77 -16.54 -0.81
CA TYR A 154 -16.96 -16.66 0.02
C TYR A 154 -18.12 -15.86 -0.57
N LEU A 155 -19.22 -16.52 -0.82
CA LEU A 155 -20.46 -15.92 -1.34
C LEU A 155 -21.68 -16.61 -0.73
N ASN A 156 -22.55 -15.85 -0.09
CA ASN A 156 -23.83 -16.33 0.45
C ASN A 156 -23.71 -17.61 1.31
N GLY A 157 -22.75 -17.63 2.24
CA GLY A 157 -22.53 -18.78 3.13
C GLY A 157 -21.74 -19.94 2.53
N LYS A 158 -21.35 -19.87 1.25
CA LYS A 158 -20.61 -20.93 0.57
C LYS A 158 -19.17 -20.53 0.30
N TYR A 159 -18.25 -21.44 0.62
CA TYR A 159 -16.83 -21.31 0.29
C TYR A 159 -16.48 -22.09 -0.98
N THR A 160 -15.53 -21.59 -1.74
CA THR A 160 -14.96 -22.26 -2.92
C THR A 160 -13.45 -21.99 -2.94
N ALA A 161 -12.64 -23.03 -2.80
CA ALA A 161 -11.20 -22.93 -2.95
C ALA A 161 -10.79 -22.91 -4.41
N ILE A 162 -9.86 -22.06 -4.76
CA ILE A 162 -9.28 -21.92 -6.10
C ILE A 162 -7.77 -21.98 -5.93
N GLU A 163 -7.18 -23.10 -6.31
CA GLU A 163 -5.76 -23.35 -6.16
C GLU A 163 -4.95 -22.66 -7.25
N MET A 164 -3.79 -22.18 -6.89
CA MET A 164 -2.78 -21.62 -7.76
C MET A 164 -1.57 -22.57 -7.75
N ASN A 165 -1.09 -22.97 -8.95
CA ASN A 165 0.10 -23.84 -9.07
C ASN A 165 1.42 -23.04 -8.89
N ALA A 166 1.38 -21.96 -8.12
CA ALA A 166 2.52 -21.10 -7.82
C ALA A 166 2.29 -20.40 -6.48
N LYS A 167 3.36 -19.93 -5.86
CA LYS A 167 3.28 -19.09 -4.68
C LYS A 167 2.71 -17.72 -5.06
N ILE A 168 1.70 -17.27 -4.32
CA ILE A 168 1.12 -15.96 -4.47
C ILE A 168 1.92 -14.97 -3.62
N ASP A 169 2.55 -13.98 -4.26
CA ASP A 169 3.30 -12.93 -3.58
C ASP A 169 2.41 -11.72 -3.22
N CYS A 170 1.41 -11.41 -4.04
CA CYS A 170 0.43 -10.37 -3.75
C CYS A 170 -0.90 -10.61 -4.47
N SER A 171 -1.94 -9.96 -3.98
CA SER A 171 -3.24 -9.87 -4.66
C SER A 171 -3.79 -8.46 -4.56
N ASN A 172 -4.47 -8.00 -5.60
CA ASN A 172 -5.08 -6.68 -5.63
C ASN A 172 -6.42 -6.74 -6.38
N MET A 173 -7.41 -6.04 -5.84
CA MET A 173 -8.69 -5.84 -6.51
C MET A 173 -8.63 -4.54 -7.30
N VAL A 174 -8.79 -4.64 -8.62
CA VAL A 174 -8.83 -3.46 -9.51
C VAL A 174 -10.07 -3.54 -10.39
N ASN A 175 -10.95 -2.56 -10.25
CA ASN A 175 -12.21 -2.48 -11.01
C ASN A 175 -13.05 -3.77 -10.96
N GLY A 176 -13.15 -4.40 -9.78
CA GLY A 176 -13.92 -5.63 -9.59
C GLY A 176 -13.23 -6.92 -10.07
N ILE A 177 -12.01 -6.83 -10.58
CA ILE A 177 -11.20 -7.96 -11.04
C ILE A 177 -10.11 -8.24 -10.02
N LEU A 178 -9.98 -9.49 -9.58
CA LEU A 178 -8.89 -9.92 -8.72
C LEU A 178 -7.66 -10.28 -9.55
N TYR A 179 -6.60 -9.51 -9.35
CA TYR A 179 -5.27 -9.76 -9.92
C TYR A 179 -4.39 -10.46 -8.88
N ILE A 180 -3.59 -11.40 -9.35
CA ILE A 180 -2.61 -12.16 -8.54
C ILE A 180 -1.22 -11.91 -9.10
N GLY A 181 -0.31 -11.52 -8.23
CA GLY A 181 1.12 -11.43 -8.53
C GLY A 181 1.86 -12.63 -7.95
N THR A 182 2.74 -13.21 -8.75
CA THR A 182 3.61 -14.32 -8.39
C THR A 182 5.07 -13.98 -8.73
N ASP A 183 6.00 -14.88 -8.50
CA ASP A 183 7.37 -14.81 -9.02
C ASP A 183 7.45 -15.12 -10.53
N HIS A 184 6.34 -15.54 -11.15
CA HIS A 184 6.21 -15.86 -12.57
C HIS A 184 5.17 -14.98 -13.28
N GLY A 185 5.09 -13.70 -12.91
CA GLY A 185 4.24 -12.72 -13.56
C GLY A 185 2.87 -12.52 -12.92
N VAL A 186 1.94 -12.00 -13.72
CA VAL A 186 0.61 -11.57 -13.29
C VAL A 186 -0.47 -12.48 -13.82
N TRP A 187 -1.43 -12.80 -12.96
CA TRP A 187 -2.59 -13.63 -13.25
C TRP A 187 -3.88 -12.88 -12.90
N VAL A 188 -4.98 -13.27 -13.53
CA VAL A 188 -6.33 -12.76 -13.24
C VAL A 188 -7.27 -13.92 -12.92
N LEU A 189 -8.15 -13.69 -11.95
CA LEU A 189 -9.20 -14.64 -11.62
C LEU A 189 -10.45 -14.35 -12.46
N VAL A 190 -10.84 -15.33 -13.29
CA VAL A 190 -12.08 -15.28 -14.06
C VAL A 190 -12.97 -16.46 -13.65
N GLY A 191 -14.11 -16.15 -13.04
CA GLY A 191 -14.95 -17.20 -12.45
C GLY A 191 -14.24 -17.90 -11.28
N ASN A 192 -13.78 -19.13 -11.50
CA ASN A 192 -13.03 -19.93 -10.54
C ASN A 192 -11.71 -20.47 -11.15
N THR A 193 -11.15 -19.77 -12.13
CA THR A 193 -9.92 -20.19 -12.80
C THR A 193 -8.98 -19.02 -12.96
N PHE A 194 -7.69 -19.25 -12.69
CA PHE A 194 -6.64 -18.27 -12.95
C PHE A 194 -6.15 -18.35 -14.39
N PHE A 195 -6.03 -17.21 -15.02
CA PHE A 195 -5.45 -17.06 -16.36
C PHE A 195 -4.27 -16.06 -16.30
N PRO A 196 -3.20 -16.30 -17.05
CA PRO A 196 -2.15 -15.29 -17.22
C PRO A 196 -2.75 -13.99 -17.74
N LEU A 197 -2.27 -12.85 -17.24
CA LEU A 197 -2.69 -11.55 -17.74
C LEU A 197 -2.26 -11.39 -19.21
N GLN A 198 -3.22 -11.23 -20.08
CA GLN A 198 -2.97 -11.10 -21.52
C GLN A 198 -2.06 -9.89 -21.80
N GLY A 199 -1.06 -10.10 -22.65
CA GLY A 199 -0.09 -9.06 -23.04
C GLY A 199 0.96 -8.74 -21.98
N ALA A 200 1.05 -9.54 -20.91
CA ALA A 200 2.02 -9.35 -19.81
C ALA A 200 3.18 -10.37 -19.84
N ASP A 201 3.45 -11.00 -21.00
CA ASP A 201 4.49 -12.03 -21.14
C ASP A 201 5.89 -11.55 -20.74
N ILE A 202 6.18 -10.26 -20.96
CA ILE A 202 7.43 -9.63 -20.53
C ILE A 202 7.65 -9.68 -19.01
N LEU A 203 6.59 -9.87 -18.24
CA LEU A 203 6.63 -9.97 -16.78
C LEU A 203 6.79 -11.40 -16.26
N ALA A 204 6.82 -12.43 -17.12
CA ALA A 204 6.84 -13.85 -16.72
C ALA A 204 8.05 -14.24 -15.84
N SER A 205 9.15 -13.46 -15.86
CA SER A 205 10.34 -13.68 -15.01
C SER A 205 10.46 -12.65 -13.89
N ASN A 206 9.39 -11.89 -13.63
CA ASN A 206 9.41 -10.84 -12.64
C ASN A 206 8.58 -11.22 -11.42
N ARG A 207 9.16 -11.04 -10.24
CA ARG A 207 8.44 -11.12 -8.98
C ARG A 207 7.55 -9.89 -8.83
N ILE A 208 6.24 -10.10 -8.71
CA ILE A 208 5.25 -9.04 -8.65
C ILE A 208 4.96 -8.68 -7.19
N ARG A 209 4.97 -7.38 -6.90
CA ARG A 209 4.74 -6.83 -5.55
C ARG A 209 3.42 -6.06 -5.40
N GLY A 210 2.80 -5.73 -6.53
CA GLY A 210 1.48 -5.12 -6.50
C GLY A 210 0.95 -4.81 -7.89
N ILE A 211 -0.35 -4.66 -7.95
CA ILE A 211 -1.07 -4.28 -9.17
C ILE A 211 -2.03 -3.17 -8.78
N ILE A 212 -1.90 -2.00 -9.39
CA ILE A 212 -2.71 -0.82 -9.09
C ILE A 212 -3.43 -0.32 -10.34
N PRO A 213 -4.57 0.37 -10.20
CA PRO A 213 -5.28 0.91 -11.35
C PRO A 213 -4.45 2.02 -12.03
N HIS A 214 -4.56 2.10 -13.36
CA HIS A 214 -4.06 3.24 -14.13
C HIS A 214 -5.23 4.14 -14.56
N LYS A 215 -5.09 5.45 -14.43
CA LYS A 215 -6.13 6.44 -14.71
C LYS A 215 -6.67 6.39 -16.15
N GLY A 216 -5.83 6.02 -17.12
CA GLY A 216 -6.19 5.82 -18.52
C GLY A 216 -6.79 4.46 -18.85
N GLY A 217 -7.15 3.67 -17.84
CA GLY A 217 -7.55 2.25 -17.97
C GLY A 217 -6.36 1.31 -17.91
N GLY A 218 -6.62 0.01 -17.75
CA GLY A 218 -5.58 -0.98 -17.50
C GLY A 218 -4.99 -0.90 -16.10
N VAL A 219 -3.80 -1.46 -15.92
CA VAL A 219 -3.13 -1.55 -14.61
C VAL A 219 -1.66 -1.15 -14.71
N ILE A 220 -1.12 -0.66 -13.59
CA ILE A 220 0.32 -0.56 -13.37
C ILE A 220 0.72 -1.76 -12.52
N VAL A 221 1.68 -2.51 -13.02
CA VAL A 221 2.27 -3.67 -12.34
C VAL A 221 3.58 -3.24 -11.70
N VAL A 222 3.70 -3.51 -10.41
CA VAL A 222 4.88 -3.19 -9.60
C VAL A 222 5.71 -4.45 -9.43
N THR A 223 6.96 -4.41 -9.86
CA THR A 223 7.91 -5.52 -9.69
C THR A 223 8.81 -5.29 -8.49
N ALA A 224 9.44 -6.36 -7.99
CA ALA A 224 10.35 -6.26 -6.86
C ALA A 224 11.61 -5.44 -7.17
N TYR A 225 12.18 -5.57 -8.40
CA TYR A 225 13.47 -4.98 -8.76
C TYR A 225 13.52 -4.33 -10.16
N ASN A 226 12.50 -4.50 -11.00
CA ASN A 226 12.57 -4.07 -12.40
C ASN A 226 11.64 -2.88 -12.69
N GLY A 227 11.30 -2.09 -11.67
CA GLY A 227 10.47 -0.90 -11.81
C GLY A 227 8.98 -1.19 -12.02
N LEU A 228 8.32 -0.26 -12.69
CA LEU A 228 6.88 -0.27 -12.93
C LEU A 228 6.59 -0.53 -14.41
N PHE A 229 5.47 -1.22 -14.68
CA PHE A 229 5.01 -1.51 -16.02
C PHE A 229 3.54 -1.17 -16.19
N TYR A 230 3.20 -0.50 -17.26
CA TYR A 230 1.81 -0.29 -17.65
C TYR A 230 1.34 -1.41 -18.55
N CYS A 231 0.22 -2.03 -18.18
CA CYS A 231 -0.43 -3.08 -18.96
C CYS A 231 -1.88 -2.72 -19.26
N ASN A 232 -2.23 -2.72 -20.55
CA ASN A 232 -3.59 -2.41 -21.02
C ASN A 232 -4.40 -3.64 -21.42
N GLY A 233 -3.91 -4.86 -21.10
CA GLY A 233 -4.54 -6.13 -21.48
C GLY A 233 -4.22 -6.61 -22.89
N ARG A 234 -3.37 -5.88 -23.64
CA ARG A 234 -2.86 -6.28 -24.97
C ARG A 234 -1.34 -6.20 -25.04
N THR A 235 -0.79 -5.16 -24.44
CA THR A 235 0.66 -4.89 -24.42
C THR A 235 1.07 -4.42 -23.04
N THR A 236 2.33 -4.69 -22.69
CA THR A 236 2.97 -4.19 -21.49
C THR A 236 4.22 -3.41 -21.87
N VAL A 237 4.34 -2.21 -21.31
CA VAL A 237 5.46 -1.31 -21.54
C VAL A 237 5.99 -0.77 -20.21
N PRO A 238 7.29 -0.43 -20.11
CA PRO A 238 7.81 0.24 -18.92
C PRO A 238 7.03 1.53 -18.64
N PHE A 239 6.68 1.74 -17.36
CA PHE A 239 6.08 2.98 -16.86
C PHE A 239 7.20 3.81 -16.23
N VAL A 240 7.72 4.75 -17.01
CA VAL A 240 8.91 5.55 -16.63
C VAL A 240 8.53 6.64 -15.65
N THR A 241 9.23 6.71 -14.54
CA THR A 241 8.94 7.63 -13.41
C THR A 241 10.13 8.51 -13.02
N GLY A 242 11.35 8.19 -13.52
CA GLY A 242 12.60 8.80 -13.09
C GLY A 242 13.20 8.18 -11.81
N ALA A 243 12.57 7.14 -11.26
CA ALA A 243 13.06 6.42 -10.08
C ALA A 243 13.50 4.98 -10.39
N GLU A 244 13.73 4.67 -11.66
CA GLU A 244 14.04 3.31 -12.12
C GLU A 244 15.29 2.74 -11.45
N ASP A 245 16.38 3.51 -11.41
CA ASP A 245 17.64 3.10 -10.76
C ASP A 245 17.43 2.76 -9.29
N PHE A 246 16.66 3.61 -8.58
CA PHE A 246 16.33 3.34 -7.19
C PHE A 246 15.55 2.04 -7.01
N MET A 247 14.57 1.76 -7.87
CA MET A 247 13.76 0.54 -7.80
C MET A 247 14.54 -0.71 -8.24
N CYS A 248 15.53 -0.58 -9.12
CA CYS A 248 16.40 -1.69 -9.51
C CYS A 248 17.39 -2.09 -8.42
N GLU A 249 17.84 -1.13 -7.62
CA GLU A 249 18.80 -1.35 -6.53
C GLU A 249 18.12 -1.76 -5.21
N ASN A 250 16.83 -1.49 -5.06
CA ASN A 250 16.13 -1.65 -3.78
C ASN A 250 14.84 -2.46 -3.95
N GLU A 251 14.70 -3.53 -3.18
CA GLU A 251 13.51 -4.37 -3.23
C GLU A 251 12.26 -3.57 -2.85
N VAL A 252 11.38 -3.34 -3.85
CA VAL A 252 10.02 -2.85 -3.59
C VAL A 252 9.23 -3.99 -2.95
N PHE A 253 8.58 -3.72 -1.84
CA PHE A 253 7.85 -4.72 -1.06
C PHE A 253 6.34 -4.51 -1.08
N CYS A 254 5.88 -3.25 -1.04
CA CYS A 254 4.47 -2.90 -1.02
C CYS A 254 4.17 -1.65 -1.85
N VAL A 255 2.92 -1.49 -2.22
CA VAL A 255 2.44 -0.35 -3.01
C VAL A 255 1.05 0.09 -2.57
N ALA A 256 0.80 1.38 -2.63
CA ALA A 256 -0.52 1.98 -2.61
C ALA A 256 -0.61 3.06 -3.69
N ALA A 257 -1.81 3.28 -4.21
CA ALA A 257 -2.09 4.35 -5.16
C ALA A 257 -3.36 5.09 -4.76
N GLN A 258 -3.35 6.39 -4.94
CA GLN A 258 -4.53 7.25 -4.82
C GLN A 258 -4.38 8.44 -5.76
N ASP A 259 -5.41 8.71 -6.55
CA ASP A 259 -5.40 9.73 -7.58
C ASP A 259 -4.18 9.60 -8.53
N ASP A 260 -3.34 10.64 -8.61
CA ASP A 260 -2.13 10.64 -9.40
C ASP A 260 -0.86 10.29 -8.59
N LYS A 261 -1.01 9.72 -7.38
CA LYS A 261 0.11 9.37 -6.51
C LYS A 261 0.28 7.87 -6.36
N ILE A 262 1.55 7.43 -6.43
CA ILE A 262 1.97 6.06 -6.15
C ILE A 262 2.97 6.10 -5.01
N ALA A 263 2.70 5.36 -3.95
CA ALA A 263 3.61 5.17 -2.83
C ALA A 263 4.17 3.74 -2.85
N LEU A 264 5.48 3.60 -2.81
CA LEU A 264 6.20 2.33 -2.81
C LEU A 264 7.01 2.19 -1.52
N GLY A 265 6.76 1.15 -0.76
CA GLY A 265 7.59 0.79 0.38
C GLY A 265 8.70 -0.18 -0.03
N THR A 266 9.90 -0.01 0.51
CA THR A 266 11.06 -0.87 0.26
C THR A 266 11.53 -1.57 1.54
N ILE A 267 12.33 -2.62 1.38
CA ILE A 267 12.88 -3.36 2.52
C ILE A 267 14.03 -2.60 3.20
N HIS A 268 14.81 -1.79 2.47
CA HIS A 268 16.05 -1.22 3.02
C HIS A 268 16.18 0.30 2.90
N LYS A 269 15.36 0.96 2.08
CA LYS A 269 15.54 2.38 1.73
C LYS A 269 14.32 3.27 2.02
N GLY A 270 13.37 2.75 2.77
CA GLY A 270 12.20 3.52 3.18
C GLY A 270 11.10 3.56 2.13
N LEU A 271 10.49 4.71 1.99
CA LEU A 271 9.31 4.98 1.19
C LEU A 271 9.65 5.89 0.01
N LEU A 272 9.14 5.53 -1.16
CA LEU A 272 9.18 6.33 -2.37
C LEU A 272 7.77 6.81 -2.69
N LEU A 273 7.59 8.09 -2.93
CA LEU A 273 6.35 8.70 -3.39
C LEU A 273 6.57 9.31 -4.79
N ILE A 274 5.74 8.91 -5.73
CA ILE A 274 5.74 9.38 -7.11
C ILE A 274 4.44 10.14 -7.35
N ASP A 275 4.53 11.36 -7.86
CA ASP A 275 3.39 12.10 -8.40
C ASP A 275 3.37 11.94 -9.92
N CYS A 276 2.43 11.16 -10.44
CA CYS A 276 2.32 10.85 -11.86
C CYS A 276 1.86 12.04 -12.71
N SER A 277 1.35 13.11 -12.10
CA SER A 277 0.93 14.33 -12.80
C SER A 277 2.09 15.27 -13.11
N THR A 278 3.07 15.34 -12.22
CA THR A 278 4.29 16.19 -12.34
C THR A 278 5.53 15.38 -12.63
N MET A 279 5.49 14.06 -12.42
CA MET A 279 6.62 13.13 -12.41
C MET A 279 7.66 13.46 -11.33
N ASP A 280 7.22 14.17 -10.28
CA ASP A 280 8.06 14.41 -9.11
C ASP A 280 8.18 13.16 -8.26
N VAL A 281 9.41 12.95 -7.76
CA VAL A 281 9.75 11.80 -6.92
C VAL A 281 10.26 12.29 -5.57
N LYS A 282 9.73 11.73 -4.48
CA LYS A 282 10.16 12.04 -3.12
C LYS A 282 10.50 10.78 -2.34
N TYR A 283 11.60 10.85 -1.60
CA TYR A 283 12.10 9.75 -0.79
C TYR A 283 11.95 10.08 0.69
N PHE A 284 11.47 9.11 1.46
CA PHE A 284 11.39 9.17 2.91
C PHE A 284 12.15 7.98 3.50
N ASN A 285 13.05 8.26 4.43
CA ASN A 285 13.87 7.27 5.09
C ASN A 285 14.26 7.75 6.51
N GLU A 286 15.03 6.97 7.25
CA GLU A 286 15.44 7.34 8.61
C GLU A 286 16.19 8.67 8.67
N ASN A 287 16.94 9.06 7.63
CA ASN A 287 17.67 10.33 7.61
C ASN A 287 16.77 11.56 7.50
N ASN A 288 15.53 11.40 7.03
CA ASN A 288 14.59 12.51 6.84
C ASN A 288 13.25 12.30 7.54
N GLY A 289 13.20 11.42 8.54
CA GLY A 289 12.12 11.39 9.51
C GLY A 289 11.33 10.10 9.64
N LEU A 290 11.52 9.09 8.75
CA LEU A 290 10.94 7.78 9.00
C LEU A 290 11.64 7.12 10.20
N ARG A 291 10.86 6.34 10.95
CA ARG A 291 11.36 5.59 12.09
C ARG A 291 12.21 4.37 11.68
N ASN A 292 11.89 3.76 10.54
CA ASN A 292 12.56 2.56 10.04
C ASN A 292 12.52 2.51 8.52
N ASN A 293 13.63 2.08 7.90
CA ASN A 293 13.75 1.96 6.45
C ASN A 293 13.04 0.72 5.86
N THR A 294 12.63 -0.24 6.69
CA THR A 294 11.88 -1.41 6.23
C THR A 294 10.39 -1.11 6.29
N VAL A 295 9.80 -0.84 5.13
CA VAL A 295 8.38 -0.51 4.97
C VAL A 295 7.64 -1.74 4.47
N LEU A 296 6.80 -2.33 5.32
CA LEU A 296 6.06 -3.56 5.05
C LEU A 296 4.68 -3.30 4.43
N SER A 297 4.11 -2.14 4.69
CA SER A 297 2.80 -1.76 4.13
C SER A 297 2.67 -0.25 4.01
N VAL A 298 1.89 0.19 3.02
CA VAL A 298 1.55 1.59 2.82
C VAL A 298 0.06 1.72 2.49
N ALA A 299 -0.56 2.80 2.93
CA ALA A 299 -1.94 3.14 2.57
C ALA A 299 -2.14 4.65 2.59
N PHE A 300 -2.92 5.17 1.64
CA PHE A 300 -3.39 6.54 1.68
C PHE A 300 -4.65 6.65 2.56
N ASP A 301 -4.76 7.72 3.32
CA ASP A 301 -6.01 8.10 3.98
C ASP A 301 -6.92 8.89 3.01
N SER A 302 -8.15 9.20 3.45
CA SER A 302 -9.13 9.98 2.69
C SER A 302 -8.66 11.39 2.32
N ARG A 303 -7.66 11.93 3.04
CA ARG A 303 -7.07 13.26 2.83
C ARG A 303 -5.85 13.22 1.91
N GLY A 304 -5.47 12.05 1.42
CA GLY A 304 -4.31 11.85 0.57
C GLY A 304 -2.96 11.87 1.30
N ASN A 305 -2.94 11.69 2.63
CA ASN A 305 -1.73 11.47 3.39
C ASN A 305 -1.40 9.98 3.47
N LEU A 306 -0.18 9.64 3.91
CA LEU A 306 0.29 8.26 3.92
C LEU A 306 0.42 7.71 5.34
N TRP A 307 -0.04 6.49 5.51
CA TRP A 307 0.33 5.61 6.59
C TRP A 307 1.38 4.62 6.10
N ALA A 308 2.46 4.45 6.84
CA ALA A 308 3.51 3.47 6.59
C ALA A 308 3.62 2.50 7.75
N GLY A 309 3.35 1.23 7.49
CA GLY A 309 3.56 0.14 8.43
C GLY A 309 4.99 -0.39 8.29
N LEU A 310 5.74 -0.35 9.36
CA LEU A 310 7.16 -0.62 9.38
C LEU A 310 7.47 -1.99 10.02
N ASP A 311 8.70 -2.44 9.88
CA ASP A 311 9.22 -3.57 10.67
C ASP A 311 9.26 -3.24 12.17
N SER A 312 9.31 -1.95 12.52
CA SER A 312 9.23 -1.49 13.90
C SER A 312 8.44 -0.19 14.04
N GLY A 313 7.13 -0.31 14.23
CA GLY A 313 6.24 0.83 14.43
C GLY A 313 5.38 1.18 13.24
N VAL A 314 4.76 2.35 13.32
CA VAL A 314 3.91 2.93 12.28
C VAL A 314 4.27 4.40 12.14
N ASP A 315 4.38 4.88 10.92
CA ASP A 315 4.58 6.30 10.63
C ASP A 315 3.39 6.87 9.84
N TYR A 316 3.06 8.11 10.14
CA TYR A 316 2.10 8.90 9.38
C TYR A 316 2.83 10.04 8.69
N VAL A 317 2.72 10.11 7.37
CA VAL A 317 3.35 11.14 6.54
C VAL A 317 2.28 12.08 6.02
N SER A 318 2.20 13.27 6.58
CA SER A 318 1.34 14.34 6.08
C SER A 318 1.97 14.99 4.85
N LEU A 319 1.32 14.86 3.70
CA LEU A 319 1.82 15.34 2.42
C LEU A 319 1.44 16.79 2.10
N SER A 320 0.41 17.31 2.79
CA SER A 320 -0.15 18.67 2.59
C SER A 320 0.02 19.58 3.79
N SER A 321 0.94 19.27 4.71
CA SER A 321 1.15 20.06 5.94
C SER A 321 1.73 21.44 5.62
N SER A 322 1.14 22.49 6.22
CA SER A 322 1.75 23.84 6.27
C SER A 322 2.92 23.93 7.24
N PHE A 323 3.20 22.86 8.00
CA PHE A 323 4.30 22.80 8.95
C PHE A 323 5.50 22.12 8.32
N THR A 324 6.67 22.74 8.41
CA THR A 324 7.96 22.16 8.05
C THR A 324 8.62 21.63 9.31
N ASN A 325 9.19 20.43 9.27
CA ASN A 325 10.08 19.97 10.34
C ASN A 325 11.33 20.84 10.34
N LEU A 326 11.46 21.71 11.34
CA LEU A 326 12.63 22.59 11.52
C LEU A 326 13.83 21.88 12.18
N TYR A 327 13.66 20.62 12.58
CA TYR A 327 14.71 19.83 13.21
C TYR A 327 15.18 18.71 12.25
N SER A 328 16.12 19.05 11.38
CA SER A 328 17.09 18.07 10.90
C SER A 328 18.11 17.88 12.03
N TYR A 329 18.09 16.74 12.72
CA TYR A 329 19.19 16.36 13.58
C TYR A 329 20.45 16.19 12.72
N PRO A 330 21.60 16.71 13.17
CA PRO A 330 22.87 16.54 12.46
C PRO A 330 23.32 15.09 12.43
#